data_0919bc7540a85e566039d01a57ebcf2d
#
_entry.id   0919bc7540a85e566039d01a57ebcf2d
#
_cell.length_a   1.000
_cell.length_b   1.000
_cell.length_c   1.000
_cell.angle_alpha   90.00
_cell.angle_beta   90.00
_cell.angle_gamma   90.00
#
_symmetry.space_group_name_H-M   'P 1'
#
loop_
_entity.id
_entity.type
_entity.pdbx_description
1 polymer ?
#
loop_
_entity_poly.entity_id
_entity_poly.type
_entity_poly.pdbx_seq_one_letter_code
_entity_poly.pdbx_strand_id
1 'polypeptide(L)'
;MLKKEARILYRKRRDSLTISDRRKYDDLILIQLQTVDLPFLFSVLSFYPIEEKAEVNTFSISDYLHFKNPALQICYPKTDMQTHAMQAIACYADTVFIANEYNIPEPVGDEVIHPKDIDLVLVPVLAFDKNGHRVGYGKGFYDRFLKECAPDCLKIGLSYFEPIDNIHDAGDFDVTLDFCITPQQVYVF
;
A
#
# COMPACT_ATOMS: atom_id res chain seq x y z
N MET A 1 16.52 -0.58 -14.18
CA MET A 1 16.81 -1.59 -13.11
C MET A 1 15.80 -2.71 -13.25
N LEU A 2 16.18 -3.97 -13.01
CA LEU A 2 15.24 -5.09 -13.00
C LEU A 2 14.53 -5.17 -11.63
N LYS A 3 13.28 -5.67 -11.61
CA LYS A 3 12.51 -5.87 -10.36
C LYS A 3 13.26 -6.69 -9.31
N LYS A 4 14.00 -7.73 -9.73
CA LYS A 4 14.80 -8.55 -8.81
C LYS A 4 15.91 -7.74 -8.14
N GLU A 5 16.61 -6.92 -8.89
CA GLU A 5 17.68 -6.05 -8.39
C GLU A 5 17.11 -4.98 -7.44
N ALA A 6 16.01 -4.35 -7.86
CA ALA A 6 15.32 -3.36 -7.03
C ALA A 6 14.86 -3.96 -5.69
N ARG A 7 14.28 -5.17 -5.67
CA ARG A 7 13.89 -5.84 -4.41
C ARG A 7 15.06 -6.01 -3.45
N ILE A 8 16.20 -6.46 -3.94
CA ILE A 8 17.40 -6.68 -3.11
C ILE A 8 17.91 -5.35 -2.57
N LEU A 9 18.09 -4.37 -3.46
CA LEU A 9 18.65 -3.07 -3.10
C LEU A 9 17.76 -2.31 -2.12
N TYR A 10 16.46 -2.19 -2.43
CA TYR A 10 15.55 -1.37 -1.63
C TYR A 10 15.13 -2.03 -0.32
N ARG A 11 15.13 -3.36 -0.25
CA ARG A 11 15.02 -4.06 1.03
C ARG A 11 16.20 -3.73 1.93
N LYS A 12 17.43 -3.85 1.42
CA LYS A 12 18.64 -3.48 2.18
C LYS A 12 18.65 -2.01 2.63
N ARG A 13 18.22 -1.10 1.74
CA ARG A 13 18.08 0.33 2.08
C ARG A 13 17.05 0.55 3.18
N ARG A 14 15.91 -0.15 3.11
CA ARG A 14 14.84 -0.07 4.11
C ARG A 14 15.32 -0.61 5.46
N ASP A 15 16.02 -1.75 5.47
CA ASP A 15 16.59 -2.36 6.69
C ASP A 15 17.67 -1.46 7.35
N SER A 16 18.30 -0.56 6.59
CA SER A 16 19.27 0.39 7.11
C SER A 16 18.67 1.65 7.76
N LEU A 17 17.35 1.88 7.62
CA LEU A 17 16.67 3.00 8.26
C LEU A 17 16.56 2.76 9.76
N THR A 18 16.95 3.77 10.55
CA THR A 18 16.69 3.72 11.98
C THR A 18 15.21 3.88 12.30
N ILE A 19 14.80 3.47 13.50
CA ILE A 19 13.41 3.69 13.97
C ILE A 19 13.06 5.20 13.93
N SER A 20 14.02 6.06 14.28
CA SER A 20 13.83 7.52 14.24
C SER A 20 13.62 8.02 12.81
N ASP A 21 14.41 7.53 11.84
CA ASP A 21 14.24 7.91 10.44
C ASP A 21 12.88 7.47 9.90
N ARG A 22 12.46 6.23 10.22
CA ARG A 22 11.16 5.71 9.80
C ARG A 22 10.01 6.55 10.33
N ARG A 23 10.00 6.85 11.64
CA ARG A 23 8.96 7.71 12.24
C ARG A 23 8.89 9.08 11.58
N LYS A 24 10.05 9.71 11.36
CA LYS A 24 10.12 10.99 10.65
C LYS A 24 9.57 10.89 9.21
N TYR A 25 9.90 9.81 8.51
CA TYR A 25 9.44 9.61 7.13
C TYR A 25 7.94 9.30 7.07
N ASP A 26 7.40 8.53 8.03
CA ASP A 26 5.95 8.29 8.16
C ASP A 26 5.19 9.60 8.36
N ASP A 27 5.67 10.47 9.25
CA ASP A 27 5.07 11.80 9.48
C ASP A 27 5.10 12.67 8.21
N LEU A 28 6.24 12.66 7.50
CA LEU A 28 6.37 13.42 6.25
C LEU A 28 5.47 12.87 5.14
N ILE A 29 5.33 11.55 5.02
CA ILE A 29 4.40 10.92 4.07
C ILE A 29 2.96 11.33 4.38
N LEU A 30 2.57 11.35 5.66
CA LEU A 30 1.25 11.82 6.07
C LEU A 30 1.04 13.29 5.68
N ILE A 31 2.03 14.16 5.92
CA ILE A 31 1.97 15.58 5.52
C ILE A 31 1.81 15.70 4.00
N GLN A 32 2.55 14.93 3.22
CA GLN A 32 2.41 14.94 1.75
C GLN A 32 1.03 14.44 1.31
N LEU A 33 0.49 13.37 1.93
CA LEU A 33 -0.86 12.89 1.64
C LEU A 33 -1.91 13.98 1.86
N GLN A 34 -1.75 14.81 2.90
CA GLN A 34 -2.68 15.91 3.19
C GLN A 34 -2.71 16.99 2.10
N THR A 35 -1.71 17.04 1.23
CA THR A 35 -1.67 17.98 0.09
C THR A 35 -2.38 17.43 -1.15
N VAL A 36 -2.73 16.15 -1.16
CA VAL A 36 -3.44 15.51 -2.28
C VAL A 36 -4.93 15.85 -2.16
N ASP A 37 -5.50 16.38 -3.23
CA ASP A 37 -6.94 16.62 -3.33
C ASP A 37 -7.65 15.30 -3.64
N LEU A 38 -8.00 14.57 -2.59
CA LEU A 38 -8.71 13.30 -2.69
C LEU A 38 -10.22 13.53 -2.85
N PRO A 39 -10.91 12.74 -3.69
CA PRO A 39 -12.36 12.76 -3.76
C PRO A 39 -12.96 12.31 -2.42
N PHE A 40 -14.28 12.40 -2.28
CA PHE A 40 -14.97 11.81 -1.14
C PHE A 40 -14.87 10.29 -1.21
N LEU A 41 -14.29 9.68 -0.19
CA LEU A 41 -14.04 8.23 -0.12
C LEU A 41 -15.05 7.58 0.83
N PHE A 42 -15.65 6.46 0.41
CA PHE A 42 -16.50 5.60 1.24
C PHE A 42 -15.74 4.38 1.76
N SER A 43 -14.74 3.91 1.01
CA SER A 43 -13.98 2.69 1.34
C SER A 43 -12.51 2.81 0.94
N VAL A 44 -11.64 2.34 1.81
CA VAL A 44 -10.18 2.32 1.59
C VAL A 44 -9.62 0.96 1.96
N LEU A 45 -8.88 0.33 1.05
CA LEU A 45 -8.04 -0.80 1.38
C LEU A 45 -6.66 -0.29 1.82
N SER A 46 -6.38 -0.38 3.11
CA SER A 46 -5.06 -0.13 3.69
C SER A 46 -4.23 -1.42 3.72
N PHE A 47 -3.01 -1.37 4.21
CA PHE A 47 -2.24 -2.57 4.55
C PHE A 47 -1.77 -2.49 5.99
N TYR A 48 -1.65 -3.64 6.64
CA TYR A 48 -1.05 -3.72 7.97
C TYR A 48 0.46 -3.63 7.81
N PRO A 49 1.13 -2.61 8.38
CA PRO A 49 2.57 -2.43 8.21
C PRO A 49 3.35 -3.55 8.91
N ILE A 50 4.19 -4.25 8.17
CA ILE A 50 5.03 -5.33 8.71
C ILE A 50 6.30 -4.69 9.28
N GLU A 51 6.41 -4.65 10.60
CA GLU A 51 7.48 -3.93 11.30
C GLU A 51 8.86 -4.51 10.98
N GLU A 52 8.99 -5.84 10.91
CA GLU A 52 10.23 -6.54 10.56
C GLU A 52 10.71 -6.24 9.12
N LYS A 53 9.80 -5.77 8.27
CA LYS A 53 10.12 -5.33 6.91
C LYS A 53 10.29 -3.82 6.79
N ALA A 54 10.23 -3.11 7.93
CA ALA A 54 10.29 -1.64 7.98
C ALA A 54 9.35 -0.98 6.95
N GLU A 55 8.10 -1.44 6.87
CA GLU A 55 7.09 -0.85 5.99
C GLU A 55 6.63 0.52 6.49
N VAL A 56 6.08 1.33 5.58
CA VAL A 56 5.48 2.62 5.92
C VAL A 56 4.31 2.38 6.88
N ASN A 57 4.26 3.17 7.95
CA ASN A 57 3.17 3.09 8.92
C ASN A 57 1.90 3.71 8.35
N THR A 58 0.93 2.86 8.01
CA THR A 58 -0.36 3.28 7.45
C THR A 58 -1.41 3.62 8.50
N PHE A 59 -1.17 3.35 9.78
CA PHE A 59 -2.17 3.59 10.82
C PHE A 59 -2.50 5.08 10.93
N SER A 60 -1.48 5.95 10.98
CA SER A 60 -1.69 7.41 11.02
C SER A 60 -2.41 7.94 9.77
N ILE A 61 -2.18 7.32 8.62
CA ILE A 61 -2.90 7.63 7.37
C ILE A 61 -4.36 7.20 7.48
N SER A 62 -4.62 5.99 7.95
CA SER A 62 -5.98 5.48 8.16
C SER A 62 -6.75 6.32 9.17
N ASP A 63 -6.11 6.70 10.27
CA ASP A 63 -6.69 7.59 11.29
C ASP A 63 -7.03 8.96 10.70
N TYR A 64 -6.13 9.55 9.89
CA TYR A 64 -6.39 10.82 9.22
C TYR A 64 -7.57 10.73 8.25
N LEU A 65 -7.62 9.70 7.42
CA LEU A 65 -8.72 9.51 6.46
C LEU A 65 -10.06 9.30 7.18
N HIS A 66 -10.07 8.52 8.26
CA HIS A 66 -11.26 8.34 9.11
C HIS A 66 -11.67 9.62 9.82
N PHE A 67 -10.71 10.44 10.28
CA PHE A 67 -11.01 11.77 10.83
C PHE A 67 -11.68 12.69 9.80
N LYS A 68 -11.26 12.64 8.53
CA LYS A 68 -11.87 13.41 7.44
C LYS A 68 -13.28 12.93 7.10
N ASN A 69 -13.52 11.62 7.18
CA ASN A 69 -14.83 11.01 7.00
C ASN A 69 -15.05 9.89 8.03
N PRO A 70 -15.78 10.15 9.14
CA PRO A 70 -16.07 9.14 10.16
C PRO A 70 -16.90 7.94 9.66
N ALA A 71 -17.55 8.05 8.51
CA ALA A 71 -18.29 6.96 7.88
C ALA A 71 -17.42 6.12 6.91
N LEU A 72 -16.12 6.46 6.77
CA LEU A 72 -15.20 5.74 5.91
C LEU A 72 -14.99 4.30 6.40
N GLN A 73 -15.23 3.33 5.51
CA GLN A 73 -14.90 1.93 5.76
C GLN A 73 -13.42 1.68 5.49
N ILE A 74 -12.65 1.38 6.52
CA ILE A 74 -11.27 0.91 6.37
C ILE A 74 -11.26 -0.61 6.25
N CYS A 75 -10.58 -1.10 5.22
CA CYS A 75 -10.37 -2.52 4.97
C CYS A 75 -8.88 -2.89 5.09
N TYR A 76 -8.62 -4.12 5.46
CA TYR A 76 -7.27 -4.69 5.42
C TYR A 76 -7.26 -6.00 4.63
N PRO A 77 -6.12 -6.34 4.00
CA PRO A 77 -6.04 -7.54 3.17
C PRO A 77 -6.05 -8.82 4.00
N LYS A 78 -6.76 -9.81 3.49
CA LYS A 78 -6.64 -11.21 3.88
C LYS A 78 -6.22 -12.00 2.65
N THR A 79 -5.14 -12.76 2.75
CA THR A 79 -4.49 -13.39 1.60
C THR A 79 -4.63 -14.91 1.63
N ASP A 80 -4.89 -15.51 0.46
CA ASP A 80 -4.77 -16.95 0.25
C ASP A 80 -3.45 -17.21 -0.50
N MET A 81 -2.52 -17.83 0.18
CA MET A 81 -1.19 -18.13 -0.36
C MET A 81 -1.18 -19.25 -1.40
N GLN A 82 -2.21 -20.09 -1.45
CA GLN A 82 -2.32 -21.17 -2.43
C GLN A 82 -2.81 -20.65 -3.77
N THR A 83 -3.87 -19.85 -3.74
CA THR A 83 -4.47 -19.26 -4.95
C THR A 83 -3.85 -17.93 -5.32
N HIS A 84 -3.08 -17.32 -4.41
CA HIS A 84 -2.59 -15.95 -4.48
C HIS A 84 -3.71 -14.91 -4.61
N ALA A 85 -4.91 -15.22 -4.16
CA ALA A 85 -6.00 -14.28 -4.05
C ALA A 85 -5.85 -13.37 -2.83
N MET A 86 -6.46 -12.20 -2.88
CA MET A 86 -6.50 -11.23 -1.80
C MET A 86 -7.93 -10.69 -1.67
N GLN A 87 -8.45 -10.68 -0.45
CA GLN A 87 -9.75 -10.12 -0.12
C GLN A 87 -9.57 -8.87 0.72
N ALA A 88 -10.43 -7.87 0.53
CA ALA A 88 -10.53 -6.70 1.39
C ALA A 88 -11.54 -6.99 2.50
N ILE A 89 -11.09 -7.10 3.74
CA ILE A 89 -11.94 -7.35 4.90
C ILE A 89 -12.24 -6.03 5.59
N ALA A 90 -13.53 -5.73 5.79
CA ALA A 90 -13.98 -4.58 6.56
C ALA A 90 -13.47 -4.69 8.00
N CYS A 91 -12.87 -3.61 8.50
CA CYS A 91 -12.32 -3.56 9.85
C CYS A 91 -12.94 -2.43 10.64
N TYR A 92 -13.12 -2.68 11.93
CA TYR A 92 -13.73 -1.80 12.90
C TYR A 92 -12.76 -1.58 14.08
N ALA A 93 -13.11 -0.72 15.02
CA ALA A 93 -12.26 -0.38 16.15
C ALA A 93 -11.88 -1.60 17.04
N ASP A 94 -12.72 -2.63 17.06
CA ASP A 94 -12.55 -3.87 17.82
C ASP A 94 -12.03 -5.04 17.00
N THR A 95 -11.69 -4.81 15.72
CA THR A 95 -11.17 -5.88 14.84
C THR A 95 -9.83 -6.41 15.37
N VAL A 96 -9.79 -7.72 15.60
CA VAL A 96 -8.59 -8.44 16.02
C VAL A 96 -7.77 -8.81 14.79
N PHE A 97 -6.45 -8.66 14.89
CA PHE A 97 -5.50 -9.11 13.85
C PHE A 97 -4.70 -10.30 14.38
N ILE A 98 -4.59 -11.35 13.57
CA ILE A 98 -3.80 -12.56 13.90
C ILE A 98 -2.79 -12.77 12.77
N ALA A 99 -1.53 -13.04 13.15
CA ALA A 99 -0.49 -13.37 12.19
C ALA A 99 -0.79 -14.68 11.47
N ASN A 100 -0.74 -14.67 10.14
CA ASN A 100 -0.83 -15.86 9.31
C ASN A 100 0.49 -16.68 9.36
N GLU A 101 0.58 -17.78 8.61
CA GLU A 101 1.76 -18.65 8.54
C GLU A 101 3.05 -17.96 8.04
N TYR A 102 2.92 -16.77 7.44
CA TYR A 102 4.04 -15.92 6.97
C TYR A 102 4.33 -14.75 7.91
N ASN A 103 3.78 -14.80 9.12
CA ASN A 103 3.90 -13.73 10.11
C ASN A 103 3.35 -12.37 9.64
N ILE A 104 2.32 -12.39 8.79
CA ILE A 104 1.62 -11.20 8.31
C ILE A 104 0.33 -11.07 9.12
N PRO A 105 0.12 -9.97 9.86
CA PRO A 105 -1.14 -9.74 10.56
C PRO A 105 -2.30 -9.56 9.59
N GLU A 106 -3.33 -10.41 9.74
CA GLU A 106 -4.54 -10.36 8.94
C GLU A 106 -5.77 -10.18 9.84
N PRO A 107 -6.81 -9.47 9.40
CA PRO A 107 -8.01 -9.25 10.20
C PRO A 107 -8.78 -10.55 10.38
N VAL A 108 -9.26 -10.76 11.62
CA VAL A 108 -10.22 -11.82 11.94
C VAL A 108 -11.62 -11.27 11.63
N GLY A 109 -12.14 -11.65 10.46
CA GLY A 109 -13.45 -11.20 9.98
C GLY A 109 -13.81 -11.93 8.70
N ASP A 110 -15.08 -11.83 8.32
CA ASP A 110 -15.68 -12.43 7.13
C ASP A 110 -16.46 -11.43 6.26
N GLU A 111 -16.54 -10.17 6.70
CA GLU A 111 -17.18 -9.12 5.90
C GLU A 111 -16.24 -8.65 4.79
N VAL A 112 -16.45 -9.23 3.60
CA VAL A 112 -15.66 -8.94 2.41
C VAL A 112 -16.26 -7.76 1.67
N ILE A 113 -15.46 -6.72 1.44
CA ILE A 113 -15.81 -5.62 0.52
C ILE A 113 -15.35 -6.00 -0.88
N HIS A 114 -16.26 -5.90 -1.84
CA HIS A 114 -15.96 -6.26 -3.22
C HIS A 114 -14.92 -5.29 -3.80
N PRO A 115 -13.92 -5.74 -4.60
CA PRO A 115 -12.90 -4.85 -5.17
C PRO A 115 -13.46 -3.63 -5.92
N LYS A 116 -14.62 -3.78 -6.59
CA LYS A 116 -15.29 -2.68 -7.31
C LYS A 116 -15.89 -1.61 -6.40
N ASP A 117 -16.06 -1.91 -5.12
CA ASP A 117 -16.61 -0.99 -4.13
C ASP A 117 -15.50 -0.32 -3.30
N ILE A 118 -14.22 -0.53 -3.67
CA ILE A 118 -13.06 0.13 -3.06
C ILE A 118 -12.71 1.40 -3.84
N ASP A 119 -12.76 2.55 -3.16
CA ASP A 119 -12.46 3.85 -3.78
C ASP A 119 -10.96 4.14 -3.83
N LEU A 120 -10.21 3.65 -2.84
CA LEU A 120 -8.77 3.87 -2.74
C LEU A 120 -8.05 2.64 -2.19
N VAL A 121 -6.93 2.31 -2.81
CA VAL A 121 -6.00 1.28 -2.32
C VAL A 121 -4.67 1.90 -1.98
N LEU A 122 -4.26 1.80 -0.71
CA LEU A 122 -2.88 2.06 -0.29
C LEU A 122 -2.03 0.85 -0.65
N VAL A 123 -1.00 1.07 -1.45
CA VAL A 123 -0.18 0.00 -2.01
C VAL A 123 1.21 0.02 -1.36
N PRO A 124 1.66 -1.10 -0.73
CA PRO A 124 3.02 -1.20 -0.20
C PRO A 124 4.02 -1.27 -1.35
N VAL A 125 5.01 -0.35 -1.33
CA VAL A 125 5.99 -0.20 -2.40
C VAL A 125 7.41 -0.33 -1.84
N LEU A 126 8.23 -1.18 -2.45
CA LEU A 126 9.68 -1.24 -2.18
C LEU A 126 10.44 -0.20 -3.02
N ALA A 127 10.09 -0.11 -4.30
CA ALA A 127 10.62 0.87 -5.24
C ALA A 127 9.57 1.14 -6.31
N PHE A 128 9.64 2.28 -6.95
CA PHE A 128 8.79 2.64 -8.09
C PHE A 128 9.60 3.43 -9.11
N ASP A 129 9.08 3.56 -10.33
CA ASP A 129 9.73 4.35 -11.38
C ASP A 129 8.91 5.59 -11.76
N LYS A 130 9.49 6.41 -12.65
CA LYS A 130 8.87 7.67 -13.12
C LYS A 130 7.61 7.47 -13.97
N ASN A 131 7.27 6.22 -14.31
CA ASN A 131 6.08 5.87 -15.11
C ASN A 131 4.97 5.24 -14.24
N GLY A 132 5.13 5.21 -12.91
CA GLY A 132 4.15 4.64 -11.99
C GLY A 132 4.24 3.12 -11.82
N HIS A 133 5.19 2.43 -12.49
CA HIS A 133 5.41 1.01 -12.21
C HIS A 133 6.04 0.84 -10.83
N ARG A 134 5.64 -0.23 -10.14
CA ARG A 134 6.11 -0.50 -8.79
C ARG A 134 6.77 -1.86 -8.65
N VAL A 135 7.62 -1.96 -7.66
CA VAL A 135 8.22 -3.20 -7.19
C VAL A 135 7.71 -3.48 -5.78
N GLY A 136 6.94 -4.56 -5.65
CA GLY A 136 6.53 -5.14 -4.37
C GLY A 136 7.33 -6.41 -4.06
N TYR A 137 6.79 -7.26 -3.19
CA TYR A 137 7.46 -8.51 -2.76
C TYR A 137 7.46 -9.64 -3.81
N GLY A 138 6.74 -9.48 -4.93
CA GLY A 138 6.80 -10.39 -6.07
C GLY A 138 5.82 -11.55 -6.04
N LYS A 139 4.78 -11.52 -5.20
CA LYS A 139 3.70 -12.52 -5.15
C LYS A 139 2.51 -12.16 -6.06
N GLY A 140 2.40 -10.90 -6.50
CA GLY A 140 1.38 -10.41 -7.42
C GLY A 140 -0.02 -10.25 -6.80
N PHE A 141 -0.17 -10.27 -5.48
CA PHE A 141 -1.46 -10.07 -4.81
C PHE A 141 -2.13 -8.76 -5.23
N TYR A 142 -1.40 -7.65 -5.12
CA TYR A 142 -1.93 -6.33 -5.48
C TYR A 142 -2.23 -6.20 -6.97
N ASP A 143 -1.41 -6.78 -7.87
CA ASP A 143 -1.67 -6.69 -9.31
C ASP A 143 -2.96 -7.41 -9.69
N ARG A 144 -3.24 -8.56 -9.07
CA ARG A 144 -4.51 -9.27 -9.29
C ARG A 144 -5.70 -8.51 -8.71
N PHE A 145 -5.60 -8.07 -7.46
CA PHE A 145 -6.67 -7.35 -6.79
C PHE A 145 -7.02 -6.04 -7.51
N LEU A 146 -6.01 -5.24 -7.86
CA LEU A 146 -6.21 -3.95 -8.54
C LEU A 146 -6.84 -4.08 -9.93
N LYS A 147 -6.68 -5.23 -10.61
CA LYS A 147 -7.37 -5.52 -11.87
C LYS A 147 -8.88 -5.76 -11.71
N GLU A 148 -9.30 -6.14 -10.52
CA GLU A 148 -10.71 -6.37 -10.18
C GLU A 148 -11.39 -5.10 -9.66
N CYS A 149 -10.62 -4.08 -9.24
CA CYS A 149 -11.15 -2.80 -8.79
C CYS A 149 -11.85 -2.04 -9.93
N ALA A 150 -12.71 -1.09 -9.55
CA ALA A 150 -13.31 -0.16 -10.50
C ALA A 150 -12.22 0.70 -11.18
N PRO A 151 -12.43 1.16 -12.43
CA PRO A 151 -11.44 1.96 -13.15
C PRO A 151 -11.04 3.28 -12.46
N ASP A 152 -11.95 3.86 -11.68
CA ASP A 152 -11.79 5.08 -10.91
C ASP A 152 -11.26 4.85 -9.48
N CYS A 153 -11.02 3.60 -9.09
CA CYS A 153 -10.33 3.29 -7.84
C CYS A 153 -8.91 3.85 -7.84
N LEU A 154 -8.60 4.72 -6.87
CA LEU A 154 -7.29 5.34 -6.73
C LEU A 154 -6.25 4.36 -6.19
N LYS A 155 -5.08 4.34 -6.78
CA LYS A 155 -3.93 3.49 -6.43
C LYS A 155 -2.80 4.38 -5.92
N ILE A 156 -2.65 4.47 -4.60
CA ILE A 156 -1.63 5.29 -3.95
C ILE A 156 -0.52 4.42 -3.37
N GLY A 157 0.66 4.49 -3.97
CA GLY A 157 1.87 3.87 -3.44
C GLY A 157 2.48 4.69 -2.31
N LEU A 158 3.01 4.01 -1.29
CA LEU A 158 3.74 4.64 -0.19
C LEU A 158 5.19 4.13 -0.19
N SER A 159 6.15 5.05 -0.29
CA SER A 159 7.58 4.72 -0.37
C SER A 159 8.43 5.66 0.46
N TYR A 160 9.42 5.13 1.19
CA TYR A 160 10.45 5.95 1.84
C TYR A 160 11.46 6.53 0.86
N PHE A 161 11.49 6.04 -0.37
CA PHE A 161 12.53 6.35 -1.35
C PHE A 161 11.93 6.98 -2.59
N GLU A 162 12.74 7.82 -3.21
CA GLU A 162 12.47 8.47 -4.48
C GLU A 162 12.44 7.45 -5.64
N PRO A 163 11.79 7.80 -6.79
CA PRO A 163 11.68 6.91 -7.92
C PRO A 163 13.02 6.58 -8.55
N ILE A 164 13.11 5.38 -9.09
CA ILE A 164 14.17 5.03 -10.05
C ILE A 164 13.76 5.49 -11.47
N ASP A 165 14.72 5.56 -12.38
CA ASP A 165 14.41 6.03 -13.73
C ASP A 165 13.43 5.10 -14.46
N ASN A 166 13.70 3.79 -14.45
CA ASN A 166 12.84 2.82 -15.14
C ASN A 166 12.99 1.40 -14.58
N ILE A 167 11.89 0.68 -14.51
CA ILE A 167 11.80 -0.76 -14.22
C ILE A 167 11.73 -1.49 -15.56
N HIS A 168 12.85 -2.09 -15.98
CA HIS A 168 13.02 -2.64 -17.35
C HIS A 168 12.17 -3.88 -17.64
N ASP A 169 11.79 -4.63 -16.62
CA ASP A 169 10.96 -5.84 -16.69
C ASP A 169 9.53 -5.61 -16.16
N ALA A 170 9.06 -4.37 -16.22
CA ALA A 170 7.63 -4.07 -16.09
C ALA A 170 6.89 -4.64 -17.31
N GLY A 171 5.73 -5.23 -17.09
CA GLY A 171 4.97 -5.91 -18.14
C GLY A 171 3.46 -5.70 -17.99
N ASP A 172 2.70 -6.25 -18.94
CA ASP A 172 1.24 -6.08 -19.08
C ASP A 172 0.42 -6.56 -17.86
N PHE A 173 1.05 -7.36 -17.00
CA PHE A 173 0.40 -7.82 -15.77
C PHE A 173 0.57 -6.86 -14.59
N ASP A 174 1.46 -5.89 -14.69
CA ASP A 174 1.68 -4.89 -13.66
C ASP A 174 0.64 -3.77 -13.78
N VAL A 175 -0.02 -3.46 -12.67
CA VAL A 175 -0.93 -2.31 -12.60
C VAL A 175 -0.13 -1.09 -12.13
N THR A 176 -0.16 0.00 -12.87
CA THR A 176 0.50 1.25 -12.48
C THR A 176 -0.21 1.92 -11.31
N LEU A 177 0.52 2.74 -10.57
CA LEU A 177 -0.02 3.63 -9.56
C LEU A 177 -0.60 4.89 -10.22
N ASP A 178 -1.57 5.53 -9.56
CA ASP A 178 -2.01 6.88 -9.90
C ASP A 178 -1.15 7.93 -9.17
N PHE A 179 -0.75 7.59 -7.93
CA PHE A 179 0.14 8.41 -7.11
C PHE A 179 1.18 7.54 -6.41
N CYS A 180 2.34 8.12 -6.14
CA CYS A 180 3.27 7.58 -5.15
C CYS A 180 3.72 8.71 -4.22
N ILE A 181 3.57 8.48 -2.91
CA ILE A 181 3.89 9.47 -1.88
C ILE A 181 5.21 9.08 -1.21
N THR A 182 6.14 10.02 -1.21
CA THR A 182 7.44 9.91 -0.52
C THR A 182 7.52 10.97 0.58
N PRO A 183 8.52 10.91 1.48
CA PRO A 183 8.76 11.98 2.45
C PRO A 183 9.04 13.35 1.81
N GLN A 184 9.48 13.39 0.55
CA GLN A 184 9.89 14.61 -0.14
C GLN A 184 8.74 15.24 -0.93
N GLN A 185 7.95 14.40 -1.63
CA GLN A 185 6.89 14.90 -2.51
C GLN A 185 5.89 13.83 -2.94
N VAL A 186 4.84 14.27 -3.60
CA VAL A 186 3.84 13.42 -4.27
C VAL A 186 4.18 13.30 -5.74
N TYR A 187 4.25 12.08 -6.25
CA TYR A 187 4.36 11.76 -7.68
C TYR A 187 2.98 11.41 -8.23
N VAL A 188 2.65 11.95 -9.39
CA VAL A 188 1.38 11.73 -10.12
C VAL A 188 1.71 11.08 -11.46
N PHE A 189 0.95 10.04 -11.87
CA PHE A 189 1.19 9.28 -13.09
C PHE A 189 0.00 9.29 -14.03
#